data_2d2737619613879c1644e4fbd912ab21
#
_entry.id   2d2737619613879c1644e4fbd912ab21
#
_cell.length_a   1.000
_cell.length_b   1.000
_cell.length_c   1.000
_cell.angle_alpha   90.00
_cell.angle_beta   90.00
_cell.angle_gamma   90.00
#
_symmetry.space_group_name_H-M   'P 1'
#
loop_
_entity.id
_entity.type
_entity.pdbx_description
1 polymer ?
#
loop_
_entity_poly.entity_id
_entity_poly.type
_entity_poly.pdbx_seq_one_letter_code
_entity_poly.pdbx_strand_id
1 'polypeptide(L)'
;MTSIRKPVIGICIAAILWTIMFSPWTAPHLNFWIMMTCSGLTLTLYSTWAEPRWWKDVKIDFQNVIIGVLIAVALWGVFWVGDRLSSLMFDFARPQVDMIYGMKAGENPWVLTVLMLFIIGPAEEIFWRAYIQKSLSRHWNPNVGFILTTLVYSLVHISKFNFMLIMAAAVAGLVWGLAYRFFPEKIGAIIISHALWDCAVFIWFPIM
;
A
#
# COMPACT_ATOMS: atom_id res chain seq x y z
N MET A 1 -28.19 -6.55 2.67
CA MET A 1 -27.06 -6.02 1.89
C MET A 1 -26.32 -4.99 2.72
N THR A 2 -25.02 -5.17 2.92
CA THR A 2 -24.20 -4.17 3.61
C THR A 2 -24.13 -2.89 2.76
N SER A 3 -24.27 -1.72 3.41
CA SER A 3 -24.26 -0.45 2.68
C SER A 3 -22.90 -0.19 2.02
N ILE A 4 -22.88 0.02 0.70
CA ILE A 4 -21.68 0.37 -0.08
C ILE A 4 -21.23 1.83 0.15
N ARG A 5 -22.06 2.69 0.75
CA ARG A 5 -21.79 4.13 0.90
C ARG A 5 -20.50 4.41 1.65
N LYS A 6 -20.29 3.74 2.81
CA LYS A 6 -19.07 3.96 3.61
C LYS A 6 -17.78 3.58 2.86
N PRO A 7 -17.64 2.39 2.23
CA PRO A 7 -16.46 2.08 1.42
C PRO A 7 -16.21 3.08 0.29
N VAL A 8 -17.25 3.51 -0.42
CA VAL A 8 -17.14 4.50 -1.51
C VAL A 8 -16.62 5.84 -0.97
N ILE A 9 -17.17 6.35 0.14
CA ILE A 9 -16.70 7.58 0.78
C ILE A 9 -15.21 7.43 1.19
N GLY A 10 -14.82 6.29 1.79
CA GLY A 10 -13.43 6.00 2.13
C GLY A 10 -12.50 6.04 0.92
N ILE A 11 -12.91 5.43 -0.19
CA ILE A 11 -12.17 5.47 -1.45
C ILE A 11 -12.03 6.91 -1.98
N CYS A 12 -13.09 7.71 -1.92
CA CYS A 12 -13.03 9.13 -2.32
C CYS A 12 -12.05 9.92 -1.44
N ILE A 13 -12.07 9.70 -0.12
CA ILE A 13 -11.10 10.32 0.80
C ILE A 13 -9.68 9.92 0.43
N ALA A 14 -9.40 8.64 0.22
CA ALA A 14 -8.10 8.16 -0.19
C ALA A 14 -7.67 8.80 -1.53
N ALA A 15 -8.55 8.83 -2.54
CA ALA A 15 -8.26 9.44 -3.84
C ALA A 15 -7.89 10.93 -3.71
N ILE A 16 -8.60 11.69 -2.86
CA ILE A 16 -8.29 13.09 -2.59
C ILE A 16 -6.91 13.23 -1.92
N LEU A 17 -6.66 12.46 -0.85
CA LEU A 17 -5.40 12.52 -0.12
C LEU A 17 -4.20 12.15 -1.01
N TRP A 18 -4.31 11.06 -1.81
CA TRP A 18 -3.29 10.67 -2.77
C TRP A 18 -3.08 11.72 -3.86
N THR A 19 -4.17 12.31 -4.37
CA THR A 19 -4.06 13.39 -5.36
C THR A 19 -3.33 14.60 -4.79
N ILE A 20 -3.64 15.03 -3.57
CA ILE A 20 -2.92 16.13 -2.91
C ILE A 20 -1.44 15.78 -2.73
N MET A 21 -1.12 14.55 -2.35
CA MET A 21 0.25 14.11 -2.05
C MET A 21 1.11 13.94 -3.31
N PHE A 22 0.52 13.45 -4.41
CA PHE A 22 1.26 13.07 -5.62
C PHE A 22 1.15 14.05 -6.79
N SER A 23 0.14 14.91 -6.81
CA SER A 23 -0.04 15.86 -7.90
C SER A 23 1.15 16.81 -8.04
N PRO A 24 1.63 17.06 -9.27
CA PRO A 24 2.74 17.99 -9.52
C PRO A 24 2.43 19.44 -9.09
N TRP A 25 1.17 19.78 -8.91
CA TRP A 25 0.76 21.13 -8.46
C TRP A 25 0.79 21.30 -6.94
N THR A 26 0.66 20.22 -6.17
CA THR A 26 0.59 20.28 -4.69
C THR A 26 1.82 19.64 -4.03
N ALA A 27 2.34 18.55 -4.58
CA ALA A 27 3.49 17.82 -4.03
C ALA A 27 4.73 18.70 -3.77
N PRO A 28 5.10 19.68 -4.62
CA PRO A 28 6.28 20.53 -4.36
C PRO A 28 6.17 21.41 -3.12
N HIS A 29 4.96 21.60 -2.59
CA HIS A 29 4.68 22.44 -1.41
C HIS A 29 4.52 21.64 -0.12
N LEU A 30 4.67 20.31 -0.17
CA LEU A 30 4.37 19.41 0.92
C LEU A 30 5.55 18.47 1.20
N ASN A 31 5.77 18.15 2.47
CA ASN A 31 6.63 17.02 2.80
C ASN A 31 5.84 15.71 2.60
N PHE A 32 6.33 14.88 1.66
CA PHE A 32 5.68 13.62 1.28
C PHE A 32 5.43 12.71 2.49
N TRP A 33 6.44 12.54 3.36
CA TRP A 33 6.37 11.59 4.47
C TRP A 33 5.41 12.04 5.57
N ILE A 34 5.32 13.35 5.81
CA ILE A 34 4.31 13.92 6.72
C ILE A 34 2.91 13.71 6.15
N MET A 35 2.71 14.01 4.86
CA MET A 35 1.42 13.81 4.20
C MET A 35 1.01 12.34 4.18
N MET A 36 1.94 11.43 3.88
CA MET A 36 1.67 9.99 3.89
C MET A 36 1.28 9.48 5.28
N THR A 37 2.00 9.93 6.30
CA THR A 37 1.69 9.62 7.71
C THR A 37 0.30 10.14 8.11
N CYS A 38 0.01 11.40 7.84
CA CYS A 38 -1.30 12.01 8.14
C CYS A 38 -2.44 11.31 7.37
N SER A 39 -2.20 10.98 6.10
CA SER A 39 -3.17 10.26 5.27
C SER A 39 -3.44 8.85 5.81
N GLY A 40 -2.39 8.12 6.16
CA GLY A 40 -2.51 6.79 6.77
C GLY A 40 -3.30 6.82 8.09
N LEU A 41 -2.98 7.76 8.97
CA LEU A 41 -3.71 7.94 10.24
C LEU A 41 -5.18 8.31 10.00
N THR A 42 -5.46 9.22 9.07
CA THR A 42 -6.83 9.64 8.71
C THR A 42 -7.64 8.43 8.20
N LEU A 43 -7.06 7.63 7.30
CA LEU A 43 -7.74 6.45 6.76
C LEU A 43 -7.89 5.33 7.80
N THR A 44 -6.94 5.18 8.72
CA THR A 44 -7.07 4.25 9.85
C THR A 44 -8.20 4.66 10.80
N LEU A 45 -8.32 5.95 11.13
CA LEU A 45 -9.41 6.48 11.94
C LEU A 45 -10.75 6.27 11.23
N TYR A 46 -10.82 6.56 9.94
CA TYR A 46 -12.01 6.32 9.14
C TYR A 46 -12.40 4.83 9.12
N SER A 47 -11.43 3.93 8.92
CA SER A 47 -11.64 2.48 8.94
C SER A 47 -12.17 2.02 10.29
N THR A 48 -11.62 2.55 11.39
CA THR A 48 -12.04 2.24 12.75
C THR A 48 -13.47 2.70 13.03
N TRP A 49 -13.85 3.87 12.52
CA TRP A 49 -15.25 4.33 12.61
C TRP A 49 -16.20 3.49 11.75
N ALA A 50 -15.76 3.11 10.53
CA ALA A 50 -16.62 2.39 9.59
C ALA A 50 -16.76 0.89 9.90
N GLU A 51 -15.69 0.26 10.39
CA GLU A 51 -15.58 -1.17 10.77
C GLU A 51 -14.94 -1.27 12.18
N PRO A 52 -15.69 -1.02 13.26
CA PRO A 52 -15.14 -0.83 14.62
C PRO A 52 -14.42 -2.04 15.23
N ARG A 53 -14.40 -3.17 14.58
CA ARG A 53 -13.83 -4.43 15.11
C ARG A 53 -12.76 -5.03 14.21
N TRP A 54 -12.18 -4.26 13.26
CA TRP A 54 -11.16 -4.75 12.36
C TRP A 54 -9.93 -5.32 13.10
N TRP A 55 -9.53 -4.75 14.24
CA TRP A 55 -8.38 -5.22 15.04
C TRP A 55 -8.55 -6.63 15.60
N LYS A 56 -9.77 -7.16 15.71
CA LYS A 56 -10.03 -8.53 16.19
C LYS A 56 -9.54 -9.58 15.19
N ASP A 57 -9.42 -9.20 13.94
CA ASP A 57 -8.95 -10.07 12.87
C ASP A 57 -7.40 -10.05 12.78
N VAL A 58 -6.75 -9.03 13.38
CA VAL A 58 -5.29 -8.88 13.35
C VAL A 58 -4.64 -9.70 14.45
N LYS A 59 -3.88 -10.72 14.06
CA LYS A 59 -3.08 -11.53 14.97
C LYS A 59 -1.60 -11.33 14.66
N ILE A 60 -0.84 -10.95 15.69
CA ILE A 60 0.62 -10.82 15.61
C ILE A 60 1.21 -11.98 16.43
N ASP A 61 1.29 -13.14 15.83
CA ASP A 61 1.90 -14.34 16.39
C ASP A 61 3.11 -14.77 15.54
N PHE A 62 3.88 -15.74 16.04
CA PHE A 62 5.08 -16.22 15.39
C PHE A 62 4.83 -16.73 13.96
N GLN A 63 3.71 -17.39 13.70
CA GLN A 63 3.34 -17.87 12.37
C GLN A 63 3.09 -16.70 11.41
N ASN A 64 2.34 -15.66 11.84
CA ASN A 64 2.07 -14.49 11.02
C ASN A 64 3.34 -13.68 10.75
N VAL A 65 4.28 -13.62 11.71
CA VAL A 65 5.59 -13.00 11.50
C VAL A 65 6.38 -13.71 10.41
N ILE A 66 6.51 -15.05 10.48
CA ILE A 66 7.22 -15.82 9.46
C ILE A 66 6.57 -15.66 8.08
N ILE A 67 5.24 -15.81 7.99
CA ILE A 67 4.52 -15.65 6.73
C ILE A 67 4.72 -14.22 6.18
N GLY A 68 4.64 -13.20 7.02
CA GLY A 68 4.85 -11.81 6.64
C GLY A 68 6.25 -11.56 6.07
N VAL A 69 7.28 -12.08 6.74
CA VAL A 69 8.67 -12.01 6.25
C VAL A 69 8.82 -12.72 4.91
N LEU A 70 8.28 -13.92 4.76
CA LEU A 70 8.38 -14.69 3.50
C LEU A 70 7.69 -13.96 2.34
N ILE A 71 6.50 -13.38 2.57
CA ILE A 71 5.80 -12.59 1.55
C ILE A 71 6.62 -11.34 1.20
N ALA A 72 7.18 -10.63 2.19
CA ALA A 72 8.00 -9.44 1.97
C ALA A 72 9.24 -9.75 1.12
N VAL A 73 9.96 -10.83 1.44
CA VAL A 73 11.15 -11.26 0.68
C VAL A 73 10.77 -11.69 -0.74
N ALA A 74 9.70 -12.48 -0.89
CA ALA A 74 9.21 -12.90 -2.21
C ALA A 74 8.80 -11.68 -3.06
N LEU A 75 8.08 -10.73 -2.47
CA LEU A 75 7.66 -9.51 -3.17
C LEU A 75 8.85 -8.62 -3.53
N TRP A 76 9.87 -8.50 -2.65
CA TRP A 76 11.10 -7.82 -2.97
C TRP A 76 11.78 -8.45 -4.21
N GLY A 77 11.85 -9.79 -4.27
CA GLY A 77 12.38 -10.51 -5.44
C GLY A 77 11.57 -10.24 -6.71
N VAL A 78 10.25 -10.21 -6.64
CA VAL A 78 9.36 -9.87 -7.76
C VAL A 78 9.67 -8.45 -8.28
N PHE A 79 9.87 -7.49 -7.38
CA PHE A 79 10.21 -6.12 -7.75
C PHE A 79 11.61 -6.01 -8.32
N TRP A 80 12.58 -6.75 -7.79
CA TRP A 80 13.93 -6.81 -8.35
C TRP A 80 13.92 -7.32 -9.80
N VAL A 81 13.20 -8.41 -10.07
CA VAL A 81 13.03 -8.93 -11.45
C VAL A 81 12.27 -7.93 -12.31
N GLY A 82 11.19 -7.35 -11.78
CA GLY A 82 10.36 -6.35 -12.47
C GLY A 82 11.15 -5.11 -12.88
N ASP A 83 12.02 -4.60 -12.02
CA ASP A 83 12.91 -3.47 -12.32
C ASP A 83 13.88 -3.81 -13.48
N ARG A 84 14.51 -4.98 -13.44
CA ARG A 84 15.41 -5.43 -14.55
C ARG A 84 14.67 -5.56 -15.87
N LEU A 85 13.51 -6.22 -15.86
CA LEU A 85 12.72 -6.41 -17.09
C LEU A 85 12.18 -5.08 -17.63
N SER A 86 11.61 -4.23 -16.77
CA SER A 86 11.08 -2.94 -17.23
C SER A 86 12.17 -2.02 -17.77
N SER A 87 13.35 -2.01 -17.16
CA SER A 87 14.50 -1.23 -17.63
C SER A 87 15.04 -1.72 -18.99
N LEU A 88 14.88 -3.01 -19.31
CA LEU A 88 15.22 -3.56 -20.63
C LEU A 88 14.16 -3.25 -21.69
N MET A 89 12.90 -3.08 -21.28
CA MET A 89 11.76 -2.93 -22.20
C MET A 89 11.39 -1.46 -22.45
N PHE A 90 11.67 -0.57 -21.51
CA PHE A 90 11.18 0.80 -21.54
C PHE A 90 12.23 1.82 -21.08
N ASP A 91 12.62 2.72 -21.94
CA ASP A 91 13.61 3.78 -21.64
C ASP A 91 13.18 4.69 -20.49
N PHE A 92 11.87 4.85 -20.28
CA PHE A 92 11.32 5.67 -19.19
C PHE A 92 11.33 4.97 -17.82
N ALA A 93 11.55 3.64 -17.75
CA ALA A 93 11.39 2.88 -16.50
C ALA A 93 12.38 3.35 -15.42
N ARG A 94 13.68 3.34 -15.72
CA ARG A 94 14.70 3.73 -14.72
C ARG A 94 14.53 5.19 -14.25
N PRO A 95 14.37 6.20 -15.14
CA PRO A 95 14.09 7.57 -14.71
C PRO A 95 12.87 7.69 -13.79
N GLN A 96 11.81 6.95 -14.06
CA GLN A 96 10.59 6.99 -13.22
C GLN A 96 10.80 6.33 -11.85
N VAL A 97 11.56 5.24 -11.78
CA VAL A 97 11.94 4.60 -10.50
C VAL A 97 12.85 5.53 -9.69
N ASP A 98 13.81 6.20 -10.32
CA ASP A 98 14.69 7.16 -9.65
C ASP A 98 13.91 8.35 -9.06
N MET A 99 12.85 8.81 -9.73
CA MET A 99 11.93 9.82 -9.19
C MET A 99 11.19 9.34 -7.93
N ILE A 100 10.87 8.05 -7.83
CA ILE A 100 10.26 7.46 -6.62
C ILE A 100 11.28 7.47 -5.47
N TYR A 101 12.50 6.99 -5.74
CA TYR A 101 13.57 7.00 -4.74
C TYR A 101 13.99 8.41 -4.32
N GLY A 102 13.88 9.40 -5.22
CA GLY A 102 14.14 10.80 -4.92
C GLY A 102 13.27 11.38 -3.81
N MET A 103 12.09 10.80 -3.54
CA MET A 103 11.18 11.27 -2.47
C MET A 103 11.77 11.11 -1.06
N LYS A 104 12.79 10.28 -0.86
CA LYS A 104 13.48 10.13 0.43
C LYS A 104 14.73 11.03 0.58
N ALA A 105 15.07 11.81 -0.43
CA ALA A 105 16.26 12.66 -0.41
C ALA A 105 16.20 13.69 0.74
N GLY A 106 17.26 13.75 1.54
CA GLY A 106 17.35 14.65 2.68
C GLY A 106 16.64 14.18 3.96
N GLU A 107 15.93 13.05 3.91
CA GLU A 107 15.21 12.50 5.07
C GLU A 107 16.11 11.57 5.91
N ASN A 108 15.79 11.47 7.20
CA ASN A 108 16.50 10.55 8.11
C ASN A 108 16.00 9.11 7.88
N PRO A 109 16.87 8.16 7.47
CA PRO A 109 16.45 6.80 7.16
C PRO A 109 15.87 6.04 8.37
N TRP A 110 16.31 6.35 9.59
CA TRP A 110 15.75 5.74 10.80
C TRP A 110 14.33 6.21 11.09
N VAL A 111 14.06 7.51 10.87
CA VAL A 111 12.70 8.06 11.00
C VAL A 111 11.80 7.42 9.98
N LEU A 112 12.23 7.32 8.72
CA LEU A 112 11.45 6.67 7.66
C LEU A 112 11.18 5.20 7.98
N THR A 113 12.19 4.46 8.46
CA THR A 113 12.03 3.07 8.89
C THR A 113 10.93 2.93 9.96
N VAL A 114 10.95 3.79 10.99
CA VAL A 114 9.93 3.77 12.05
C VAL A 114 8.54 4.10 11.50
N LEU A 115 8.43 5.11 10.63
CA LEU A 115 7.15 5.49 10.01
C LEU A 115 6.58 4.36 9.15
N MET A 116 7.41 3.72 8.31
CA MET A 116 6.97 2.61 7.45
C MET A 116 6.58 1.38 8.28
N LEU A 117 7.37 1.00 9.30
CA LEU A 117 7.09 -0.19 10.10
C LEU A 117 5.83 -0.07 10.94
N PHE A 118 5.59 1.09 11.55
CA PHE A 118 4.58 1.22 12.59
C PHE A 118 3.36 2.05 12.19
N ILE A 119 3.44 2.83 11.12
CA ILE A 119 2.35 3.72 10.71
C ILE A 119 1.93 3.46 9.26
N ILE A 120 2.82 3.69 8.27
CA ILE A 120 2.46 3.74 6.86
C ILE A 120 2.00 2.36 6.37
N GLY A 121 2.86 1.35 6.42
CA GLY A 121 2.52 -0.01 5.97
C GLY A 121 1.30 -0.58 6.70
N PRO A 122 1.24 -0.53 8.05
CA PRO A 122 0.04 -0.96 8.78
C PRO A 122 -1.23 -0.20 8.40
N ALA A 123 -1.18 1.13 8.28
CA ALA A 123 -2.33 1.95 7.96
C ALA A 123 -2.92 1.61 6.58
N GLU A 124 -2.06 1.39 5.58
CA GLU A 124 -2.51 0.99 4.25
C GLU A 124 -3.22 -0.36 4.27
N GLU A 125 -2.70 -1.36 4.95
CA GLU A 125 -3.34 -2.68 5.00
C GLU A 125 -4.64 -2.68 5.82
N ILE A 126 -4.69 -1.90 6.91
CA ILE A 126 -5.91 -1.70 7.68
C ILE A 126 -6.99 -1.08 6.78
N PHE A 127 -6.65 -0.05 6.01
CA PHE A 127 -7.62 0.60 5.14
C PHE A 127 -7.97 -0.28 3.92
N TRP A 128 -6.96 -0.68 3.11
CA TRP A 128 -7.22 -1.34 1.84
C TRP A 128 -7.72 -2.79 1.98
N ARG A 129 -7.19 -3.58 2.92
CA ARG A 129 -7.54 -5.00 3.07
C ARG A 129 -8.55 -5.23 4.17
N ALA A 130 -8.24 -4.81 5.41
CA ALA A 130 -9.12 -5.06 6.54
C ALA A 130 -10.44 -4.27 6.48
N TYR A 131 -10.49 -3.17 5.70
CA TYR A 131 -11.72 -2.40 5.52
C TYR A 131 -12.28 -2.43 4.10
N ILE A 132 -11.60 -1.87 3.09
CA ILE A 132 -12.16 -1.73 1.72
C ILE A 132 -12.39 -3.08 1.07
N GLN A 133 -11.36 -3.93 0.93
CA GLN A 133 -11.49 -5.24 0.29
C GLN A 133 -12.51 -6.11 1.02
N LYS A 134 -12.48 -6.13 2.35
CA LYS A 134 -13.46 -6.83 3.19
C LYS A 134 -14.89 -6.36 2.93
N SER A 135 -15.10 -5.04 2.90
CA SER A 135 -16.42 -4.44 2.68
C SER A 135 -16.98 -4.74 1.29
N LEU A 136 -16.15 -4.61 0.25
CA LEU A 136 -16.53 -4.91 -1.13
C LEU A 136 -16.79 -6.41 -1.31
N SER A 137 -15.96 -7.27 -0.68
CA SER A 137 -16.16 -8.73 -0.69
C SER A 137 -17.47 -9.15 -0.03
N ARG A 138 -17.87 -8.48 1.05
CA ARG A 138 -19.16 -8.73 1.72
C ARG A 138 -20.37 -8.23 0.93
N HIS A 139 -20.17 -7.16 0.14
CA HIS A 139 -21.26 -6.57 -0.65
C HIS A 139 -21.54 -7.38 -1.93
N TRP A 140 -20.50 -7.83 -2.62
CA TRP A 140 -20.59 -8.63 -3.85
C TRP A 140 -20.11 -10.06 -3.62
N ASN A 141 -18.82 -10.28 -3.77
CA ASN A 141 -18.13 -11.55 -3.50
C ASN A 141 -16.61 -11.30 -3.36
N PRO A 142 -15.84 -12.28 -2.84
CA PRO A 142 -14.40 -12.10 -2.63
C PRO A 142 -13.58 -11.78 -3.89
N ASN A 143 -14.00 -12.26 -5.07
CA ASN A 143 -13.28 -11.98 -6.31
C ASN A 143 -13.47 -10.52 -6.75
N VAL A 144 -14.71 -10.04 -6.72
CA VAL A 144 -15.04 -8.64 -7.04
C VAL A 144 -14.38 -7.70 -6.03
N GLY A 145 -14.44 -8.01 -4.74
CA GLY A 145 -13.77 -7.22 -3.70
C GLY A 145 -12.27 -7.10 -3.94
N PHE A 146 -11.60 -8.22 -4.26
CA PHE A 146 -10.18 -8.23 -4.60
C PHE A 146 -9.87 -7.40 -5.85
N ILE A 147 -10.57 -7.62 -6.96
CA ILE A 147 -10.30 -6.93 -8.24
C ILE A 147 -10.51 -5.42 -8.09
N LEU A 148 -11.65 -5.01 -7.55
CA LEU A 148 -11.97 -3.59 -7.40
C LEU A 148 -10.99 -2.89 -6.46
N THR A 149 -10.64 -3.52 -5.33
CA THR A 149 -9.67 -2.92 -4.40
C THR A 149 -8.30 -2.78 -5.05
N THR A 150 -7.81 -3.80 -5.76
CA THR A 150 -6.51 -3.73 -6.45
C THR A 150 -6.50 -2.64 -7.51
N LEU A 151 -7.56 -2.52 -8.31
CA LEU A 151 -7.68 -1.47 -9.32
C LEU A 151 -7.67 -0.07 -8.69
N VAL A 152 -8.49 0.15 -7.66
CA VAL A 152 -8.55 1.46 -7.00
C VAL A 152 -7.24 1.79 -6.30
N TYR A 153 -6.63 0.82 -5.60
CA TYR A 153 -5.33 0.97 -4.95
C TYR A 153 -4.24 1.41 -5.94
N SER A 154 -4.24 0.85 -7.13
CA SER A 154 -3.29 1.23 -8.19
C SER A 154 -3.61 2.63 -8.75
N LEU A 155 -4.88 2.90 -9.02
CA LEU A 155 -5.32 4.12 -9.69
C LEU A 155 -5.25 5.38 -8.83
N VAL A 156 -5.29 5.29 -7.50
CA VAL A 156 -5.10 6.47 -6.64
C VAL A 156 -3.72 7.12 -6.82
N HIS A 157 -2.74 6.40 -7.38
CA HIS A 157 -1.41 6.90 -7.67
C HIS A 157 -1.29 7.66 -9.02
N ILE A 158 -2.39 7.71 -9.81
CA ILE A 158 -2.37 8.26 -11.18
C ILE A 158 -1.93 9.73 -11.24
N SER A 159 -2.24 10.51 -10.20
CA SER A 159 -1.90 11.93 -10.11
C SER A 159 -0.39 12.22 -10.05
N LYS A 160 0.45 11.20 -9.82
CA LYS A 160 1.92 11.31 -9.90
C LYS A 160 2.42 11.36 -11.34
N PHE A 161 1.61 10.91 -12.32
CA PHE A 161 2.02 10.74 -13.72
C PHE A 161 3.28 9.88 -13.88
N ASN A 162 3.41 8.87 -13.03
CA ASN A 162 4.53 7.93 -13.01
C ASN A 162 3.97 6.52 -13.21
N PHE A 163 4.18 5.97 -14.40
CA PHE A 163 3.66 4.66 -14.77
C PHE A 163 4.26 3.54 -13.91
N MET A 164 5.56 3.64 -13.59
CA MET A 164 6.24 2.65 -12.76
C MET A 164 5.67 2.60 -11.34
N LEU A 165 5.25 3.74 -10.77
CA LEU A 165 4.57 3.79 -9.47
C LEU A 165 3.20 3.11 -9.53
N ILE A 166 2.42 3.35 -10.59
CA ILE A 166 1.10 2.71 -10.77
C ILE A 166 1.27 1.19 -10.91
N MET A 167 2.25 0.75 -11.70
CA MET A 167 2.57 -0.68 -11.86
C MET A 167 3.07 -1.31 -10.56
N ALA A 168 3.91 -0.60 -9.80
CA ALA A 168 4.36 -1.04 -8.49
C ALA A 168 3.17 -1.24 -7.54
N ALA A 169 2.27 -0.27 -7.46
CA ALA A 169 1.05 -0.39 -6.66
C ALA A 169 0.14 -1.54 -7.18
N ALA A 170 0.06 -1.76 -8.49
CA ALA A 170 -0.72 -2.86 -9.07
C ALA A 170 -0.14 -4.23 -8.65
N VAL A 171 1.16 -4.43 -8.78
CA VAL A 171 1.83 -5.69 -8.41
C VAL A 171 1.72 -5.96 -6.91
N ALA A 172 2.02 -4.96 -6.07
CA ALA A 172 1.87 -5.05 -4.63
C ALA A 172 0.41 -5.31 -4.23
N GLY A 173 -0.52 -4.57 -4.86
CA GLY A 173 -1.96 -4.74 -4.69
C GLY A 173 -2.46 -6.13 -5.03
N LEU A 174 -1.94 -6.72 -6.11
CA LEU A 174 -2.23 -8.10 -6.50
C LEU A 174 -1.74 -9.09 -5.44
N VAL A 175 -0.49 -8.99 -4.98
CA VAL A 175 0.09 -9.94 -4.02
C VAL A 175 -0.66 -9.88 -2.69
N TRP A 176 -0.76 -8.71 -2.05
CA TRP A 176 -1.44 -8.59 -0.76
C TRP A 176 -2.96 -8.79 -0.88
N GLY A 177 -3.56 -8.32 -2.00
CA GLY A 177 -4.98 -8.52 -2.26
C GLY A 177 -5.34 -10.00 -2.46
N LEU A 178 -4.51 -10.79 -3.18
CA LEU A 178 -4.67 -12.24 -3.34
C LEU A 178 -4.44 -12.95 -2.01
N ALA A 179 -3.39 -12.59 -1.26
CA ALA A 179 -3.14 -13.15 0.07
C ALA A 179 -4.37 -12.95 0.97
N TYR A 180 -4.94 -11.76 1.01
CA TYR A 180 -6.17 -11.49 1.77
C TYR A 180 -7.39 -12.20 1.18
N ARG A 181 -7.48 -12.34 -0.14
CA ARG A 181 -8.61 -13.03 -0.82
C ARG A 181 -8.71 -14.50 -0.41
N PHE A 182 -7.58 -15.18 -0.27
CA PHE A 182 -7.53 -16.61 0.05
C PHE A 182 -7.39 -16.88 1.55
N PHE A 183 -6.72 -15.99 2.29
CA PHE A 183 -6.38 -16.14 3.70
C PHE A 183 -6.71 -14.86 4.49
N PRO A 184 -7.99 -14.45 4.59
CA PRO A 184 -8.37 -13.20 5.27
C PRO A 184 -7.99 -13.19 6.76
N GLU A 185 -7.89 -14.37 7.39
CA GLU A 185 -7.42 -14.53 8.77
C GLU A 185 -5.93 -14.23 8.96
N LYS A 186 -5.17 -14.12 7.86
CA LYS A 186 -3.73 -13.80 7.86
C LYS A 186 -3.45 -12.30 7.65
N ILE A 187 -4.44 -11.44 7.90
CA ILE A 187 -4.25 -9.97 7.77
C ILE A 187 -3.06 -9.45 8.58
N GLY A 188 -2.75 -10.03 9.74
CA GLY A 188 -1.56 -9.68 10.52
C GLY A 188 -0.25 -9.94 9.76
N ALA A 189 -0.15 -11.07 9.04
CA ALA A 189 1.01 -11.37 8.20
C ALA A 189 1.12 -10.40 7.02
N ILE A 190 0.00 -9.99 6.43
CA ILE A 190 -0.03 -9.04 5.31
C ILE A 190 0.44 -7.67 5.77
N ILE A 191 -0.01 -7.17 6.94
CA ILE A 191 0.45 -5.94 7.56
C ILE A 191 1.97 -5.98 7.79
N ILE A 192 2.48 -7.05 8.39
CA ILE A 192 3.91 -7.23 8.62
C ILE A 192 4.68 -7.25 7.30
N SER A 193 4.16 -7.95 6.29
CA SER A 193 4.77 -8.02 4.96
C SER A 193 4.91 -6.65 4.32
N HIS A 194 3.85 -5.83 4.32
CA HIS A 194 3.87 -4.49 3.74
C HIS A 194 4.90 -3.61 4.46
N ALA A 195 4.83 -3.53 5.77
CA ALA A 195 5.73 -2.72 6.58
C ALA A 195 7.22 -3.10 6.37
N LEU A 196 7.53 -4.39 6.33
CA LEU A 196 8.90 -4.87 6.08
C LEU A 196 9.34 -4.64 4.64
N TRP A 197 8.43 -4.83 3.68
CA TRP A 197 8.74 -4.63 2.26
C TRP A 197 9.03 -3.16 1.96
N ASP A 198 8.24 -2.22 2.48
CA ASP A 198 8.51 -0.79 2.38
C ASP A 198 9.91 -0.43 2.90
N CYS A 199 10.26 -0.90 4.10
CA CYS A 199 11.59 -0.68 4.66
C CYS A 199 12.69 -1.30 3.79
N ALA A 200 12.46 -2.51 3.27
CA ALA A 200 13.42 -3.19 2.42
C ALA A 200 13.66 -2.40 1.13
N VAL A 201 12.60 -2.08 0.37
CA VAL A 201 12.77 -1.44 -0.95
C VAL A 201 13.20 0.02 -0.85
N PHE A 202 12.73 0.76 0.16
CA PHE A 202 13.06 2.19 0.25
C PHE A 202 14.38 2.45 0.97
N ILE A 203 14.72 1.68 2.01
CA ILE A 203 15.82 2.04 2.94
C ILE A 203 16.90 0.97 2.97
N TRP A 204 16.54 -0.30 3.28
CA TRP A 204 17.54 -1.30 3.65
C TRP A 204 18.21 -1.95 2.44
N PHE A 205 17.45 -2.26 1.41
CA PHE A 205 17.89 -2.98 0.20
C PHE A 205 17.24 -2.36 -1.04
N PRO A 206 17.54 -1.08 -1.36
CA PRO A 206 16.93 -0.40 -2.51
C PRO A 206 17.26 -1.14 -3.82
N ILE A 207 16.28 -1.20 -4.71
CA ILE A 207 16.40 -1.83 -6.03
C ILE A 207 16.89 -0.77 -7.01
N MET A 208 18.22 -0.82 -7.30
CA MET A 208 18.91 0.14 -8.18
C MET A 208 19.74 -0.58 -9.22
#